data_88172494bb2e6b6399a3a305e50d5aae
#
_entry.id   88172494bb2e6b6399a3a305e50d5aae
#
_cell.length_a   1.000
_cell.length_b   1.000
_cell.length_c   1.000
_cell.angle_alpha   90.00
_cell.angle_beta   90.00
_cell.angle_gamma   90.00
#
_symmetry.space_group_name_H-M   'P 1'
#
loop_
_entity.id
_entity.type
_entity.pdbx_description
1 polymer ?
#
loop_
_entity_poly.entity_id
_entity_poly.type
_entity_poly.pdbx_seq_one_letter_code
_entity_poly.pdbx_strand_id
1 'polypeptide(L)'
;MTPDGPLLAVQAALKKCFPVVEEQQRLWRSSLSDCPPLLASLGNLAEQLRAAQNLRFEDVPALRAFPGLQERLRRKQLEAGDAVLDQLGERLAALLKVRDTVSSHVRQVLQIYEQHADAIGIDAVLQASAASPSVADMLEWLQDIERHYQSSYPLHTFQIVPEEKVPPVLNRLGRLGRDPSFAHSLGPDFGR
;
A
#
# COMPACT_ATOMS: atom_id res chain seq x y z
N MET A 1 21.91 -0.68 38.96
CA MET A 1 21.15 -0.26 37.75
C MET A 1 19.92 0.45 38.27
N THR A 2 19.72 1.72 37.93
CA THR A 2 18.52 2.46 38.31
C THR A 2 17.31 1.79 37.69
N PRO A 3 16.18 1.61 38.40
CA PRO A 3 14.97 0.94 37.92
C PRO A 3 14.35 1.61 36.67
N ASP A 4 14.76 2.83 36.39
CA ASP A 4 14.25 3.62 35.25
C ASP A 4 14.89 3.30 33.89
N GLY A 5 16.03 2.60 33.86
CA GLY A 5 16.77 2.32 32.63
C GLY A 5 15.98 1.52 31.56
N PRO A 6 15.34 0.42 31.95
CA PRO A 6 14.51 -0.39 31.03
C PRO A 6 13.31 0.36 30.45
N LEU A 7 12.58 1.09 31.28
CA LEU A 7 11.43 1.90 30.86
C LEU A 7 11.86 3.02 29.91
N LEU A 8 12.97 3.69 30.20
CA LEU A 8 13.53 4.73 29.33
C LEU A 8 13.95 4.18 27.97
N ALA A 9 14.47 2.92 27.90
CA ALA A 9 14.81 2.27 26.64
C ALA A 9 13.58 2.08 25.74
N VAL A 10 12.46 1.61 26.31
CA VAL A 10 11.19 1.43 25.58
C VAL A 10 10.63 2.79 25.14
N GLN A 11 10.61 3.78 26.03
CA GLN A 11 10.16 5.13 25.68
C GLN A 11 11.01 5.77 24.57
N ALA A 12 12.33 5.56 24.60
CA ALA A 12 13.22 6.03 23.54
C ALA A 12 12.95 5.34 22.20
N ALA A 13 12.64 4.03 22.21
CA ALA A 13 12.27 3.28 21.01
C ALA A 13 10.93 3.77 20.43
N LEU A 14 9.91 3.97 21.27
CA LEU A 14 8.62 4.56 20.90
C LEU A 14 8.81 5.95 20.28
N LYS A 15 9.57 6.82 20.94
CA LYS A 15 9.85 8.18 20.46
C LYS A 15 10.55 8.21 19.10
N LYS A 16 11.35 7.20 18.77
CA LYS A 16 11.98 7.06 17.45
C LYS A 16 11.03 6.46 16.41
N CYS A 17 10.13 5.56 16.82
CA CYS A 17 9.22 4.86 15.92
C CYS A 17 8.12 5.78 15.37
N PHE A 18 7.47 6.60 16.18
CA PHE A 18 6.34 7.43 15.75
C PHE A 18 6.65 8.39 14.60
N PRO A 19 7.78 9.13 14.58
CA PRO A 19 8.14 9.96 13.42
C PRO A 19 8.33 9.15 12.13
N VAL A 20 8.85 7.91 12.24
CA VAL A 20 8.97 7.02 11.07
C VAL A 20 7.59 6.64 10.56
N VAL A 21 6.68 6.24 11.43
CA VAL A 21 5.29 5.90 11.07
C VAL A 21 4.61 7.10 10.38
N GLU A 22 4.78 8.31 10.90
CA GLU A 22 4.23 9.53 10.31
C GLU A 22 4.77 9.79 8.90
N GLU A 23 6.06 9.61 8.69
CA GLU A 23 6.67 9.70 7.35
C GLU A 23 6.13 8.63 6.41
N GLN A 24 6.02 7.39 6.88
CA GLN A 24 5.45 6.29 6.08
C GLN A 24 3.99 6.56 5.73
N GLN A 25 3.21 7.19 6.61
CA GLN A 25 1.83 7.58 6.31
C GLN A 25 1.75 8.62 5.17
N ARG A 26 2.67 9.58 5.13
CA ARG A 26 2.74 10.55 4.03
C ARG A 26 3.05 9.86 2.69
N LEU A 27 4.04 8.96 2.69
CA LEU A 27 4.41 8.18 1.51
C LEU A 27 3.27 7.27 1.02
N TRP A 28 2.55 6.64 1.95
CA TRP A 28 1.37 5.82 1.65
C TRP A 28 0.29 6.63 0.93
N ARG A 29 -0.09 7.78 1.51
CA ARG A 29 -1.10 8.66 0.91
C ARG A 29 -0.69 9.18 -0.47
N SER A 30 0.57 9.59 -0.62
CA SER A 30 1.10 10.03 -1.92
C SER A 30 1.00 8.92 -2.97
N SER A 31 1.48 7.72 -2.65
CA SER A 31 1.44 6.59 -3.59
C SER A 31 0.01 6.21 -3.98
N LEU A 32 -0.95 6.25 -3.02
CA LEU A 32 -2.36 6.01 -3.31
C LEU A 32 -2.96 7.10 -4.21
N SER A 33 -2.64 8.38 -3.98
CA SER A 33 -3.17 9.49 -4.77
C SER A 33 -2.70 9.46 -6.23
N ASP A 34 -1.55 8.85 -6.50
CA ASP A 34 -1.01 8.71 -7.85
C ASP A 34 -1.66 7.58 -8.67
N CYS A 35 -2.37 6.65 -8.03
CA CYS A 35 -2.97 5.50 -8.73
C CYS A 35 -4.20 5.84 -9.60
N PRO A 36 -5.18 6.65 -9.17
CA PRO A 36 -6.39 6.93 -9.96
C PRO A 36 -6.13 7.50 -11.35
N PRO A 37 -5.23 8.48 -11.55
CA PRO A 37 -4.94 8.99 -12.89
C PRO A 37 -4.27 7.94 -13.80
N LEU A 38 -3.45 7.04 -13.25
CA LEU A 38 -2.86 5.94 -14.01
C LEU A 38 -3.95 4.94 -14.47
N LEU A 39 -4.89 4.62 -13.57
CA LEU A 39 -6.02 3.75 -13.91
C LEU A 39 -6.94 4.37 -14.97
N ALA A 40 -7.23 5.66 -14.86
CA ALA A 40 -7.98 6.39 -15.87
C ALA A 40 -7.29 6.34 -17.24
N SER A 41 -5.94 6.50 -17.26
CA SER A 41 -5.15 6.39 -18.47
C SER A 41 -5.23 4.98 -19.09
N LEU A 42 -5.15 3.92 -18.28
CA LEU A 42 -5.34 2.54 -18.75
C LEU A 42 -6.75 2.31 -19.30
N GLY A 43 -7.78 2.85 -18.65
CA GLY A 43 -9.17 2.80 -19.13
C GLY A 43 -9.31 3.43 -20.50
N ASN A 44 -8.79 4.65 -20.67
CA ASN A 44 -8.81 5.37 -21.94
C ASN A 44 -8.06 4.61 -23.06
N LEU A 45 -6.88 4.05 -22.75
CA LEU A 45 -6.11 3.24 -23.70
C LEU A 45 -6.88 1.97 -24.10
N ALA A 46 -7.54 1.30 -23.16
CA ALA A 46 -8.36 0.12 -23.44
C ALA A 46 -9.55 0.44 -24.36
N GLU A 47 -10.20 1.60 -24.16
CA GLU A 47 -11.28 2.07 -25.04
C GLU A 47 -10.78 2.41 -26.45
N GLN A 48 -9.63 3.09 -26.55
CA GLN A 48 -9.01 3.41 -27.82
C GLN A 48 -8.60 2.14 -28.59
N LEU A 49 -8.01 1.13 -27.91
CA LEU A 49 -7.68 -0.15 -28.51
C LEU A 49 -8.91 -0.87 -29.05
N ARG A 50 -10.00 -0.89 -28.26
CA ARG A 50 -11.28 -1.50 -28.67
C ARG A 50 -11.88 -0.77 -29.86
N ALA A 51 -11.88 0.56 -29.87
CA ALA A 51 -12.35 1.36 -30.98
C ALA A 51 -11.54 1.12 -32.26
N ALA A 52 -10.20 1.07 -32.16
CA ALA A 52 -9.30 0.82 -33.27
C ALA A 52 -9.45 -0.60 -33.84
N GLN A 53 -9.77 -1.60 -33.02
CA GLN A 53 -10.05 -2.98 -33.47
C GLN A 53 -11.37 -3.10 -34.26
N ASN A 54 -12.37 -2.31 -33.88
CA ASN A 54 -13.69 -2.30 -34.55
C ASN A 54 -13.72 -1.47 -35.84
N LEU A 55 -12.71 -0.61 -36.05
CA LEU A 55 -12.62 0.23 -37.25
C LEU A 55 -11.86 -0.48 -38.38
N ARG A 56 -12.50 -0.64 -39.52
CA ARG A 56 -11.82 -1.10 -40.73
C ARG A 56 -11.20 0.08 -41.47
N PHE A 57 -9.88 0.23 -41.32
CA PHE A 57 -9.13 1.34 -41.94
C PHE A 57 -9.25 1.41 -43.45
N GLU A 58 -9.50 0.25 -44.09
CA GLU A 58 -9.73 0.13 -45.52
C GLU A 58 -11.04 0.80 -45.99
N ASP A 59 -12.03 0.90 -45.08
CA ASP A 59 -13.32 1.54 -45.37
C ASP A 59 -13.26 3.08 -45.24
N VAL A 60 -12.16 3.61 -44.70
CA VAL A 60 -11.96 5.05 -44.55
C VAL A 60 -11.02 5.58 -45.62
N PRO A 61 -11.51 6.34 -46.63
CA PRO A 61 -10.70 6.75 -47.80
C PRO A 61 -9.39 7.46 -47.43
N ALA A 62 -9.40 8.31 -46.39
CA ALA A 62 -8.23 9.04 -45.94
C ALA A 62 -7.14 8.15 -45.32
N LEU A 63 -7.50 6.97 -44.83
CA LEU A 63 -6.57 6.02 -44.16
C LEU A 63 -5.99 5.00 -45.13
N ARG A 64 -6.61 4.77 -46.31
CA ARG A 64 -6.12 3.84 -47.33
C ARG A 64 -4.72 4.19 -47.83
N ALA A 65 -4.33 5.46 -47.80
CA ALA A 65 -3.02 5.90 -48.24
C ALA A 65 -1.88 5.47 -47.29
N PHE A 66 -2.20 4.92 -46.10
CA PHE A 66 -1.24 4.58 -45.06
C PHE A 66 -1.28 3.08 -44.73
N PRO A 67 -0.69 2.20 -45.53
CA PRO A 67 -0.66 0.77 -45.29
C PRO A 67 0.06 0.49 -43.94
N GLY A 68 -0.50 -0.42 -43.16
CA GLY A 68 0.05 -0.79 -41.84
C GLY A 68 -0.16 0.24 -40.71
N LEU A 69 -0.96 1.29 -40.95
CA LEU A 69 -1.26 2.32 -39.96
C LEU A 69 -1.96 1.70 -38.74
N GLN A 70 -2.92 0.81 -38.95
CA GLN A 70 -3.65 0.15 -37.87
C GLN A 70 -2.71 -0.61 -36.91
N GLU A 71 -1.77 -1.37 -37.45
CA GLU A 71 -0.81 -2.15 -36.66
C GLU A 71 0.19 -1.23 -35.92
N ARG A 72 0.63 -0.16 -36.58
CA ARG A 72 1.49 0.85 -35.93
C ARG A 72 0.76 1.55 -34.80
N LEU A 73 -0.51 1.91 -34.97
CA LEU A 73 -1.33 2.52 -33.94
C LEU A 73 -1.51 1.56 -32.76
N ARG A 74 -1.89 0.32 -33.04
CA ARG A 74 -2.05 -0.73 -32.02
C ARG A 74 -0.77 -0.90 -31.20
N ARG A 75 0.38 -1.01 -31.87
CA ARG A 75 1.67 -1.14 -31.18
C ARG A 75 1.95 0.05 -30.28
N LYS A 76 1.70 1.28 -30.72
CA LYS A 76 1.89 2.50 -29.91
C LYS A 76 0.96 2.55 -28.71
N GLN A 77 -0.28 2.11 -28.85
CA GLN A 77 -1.23 2.01 -27.74
C GLN A 77 -0.81 0.97 -26.71
N LEU A 78 -0.27 -0.17 -27.15
CA LEU A 78 0.25 -1.20 -26.25
C LEU A 78 1.52 -0.71 -25.51
N GLU A 79 2.47 -0.10 -26.24
CA GLU A 79 3.67 0.51 -25.62
C GLU A 79 3.30 1.56 -24.56
N ALA A 80 2.29 2.40 -24.84
CA ALA A 80 1.77 3.36 -23.87
C ALA A 80 1.11 2.67 -22.66
N GLY A 81 0.38 1.59 -22.89
CA GLY A 81 -0.22 0.77 -21.84
C GLY A 81 0.82 0.15 -20.92
N ASP A 82 1.86 -0.43 -21.48
CA ASP A 82 2.98 -1.02 -20.73
C ASP A 82 3.66 0.04 -19.85
N ALA A 83 3.93 1.23 -20.39
CA ALA A 83 4.51 2.32 -19.62
C ALA A 83 3.64 2.78 -18.43
N VAL A 84 2.32 2.79 -18.57
CA VAL A 84 1.40 3.11 -17.47
C VAL A 84 1.35 1.96 -16.45
N LEU A 85 1.38 0.71 -16.90
CA LEU A 85 1.44 -0.46 -16.01
C LEU A 85 2.72 -0.50 -15.19
N ASP A 86 3.86 -0.15 -15.79
CA ASP A 86 5.14 -0.04 -15.07
C ASP A 86 5.06 1.01 -13.95
N GLN A 87 4.52 2.21 -14.24
CA GLN A 87 4.32 3.25 -13.23
C GLN A 87 3.37 2.78 -12.11
N LEU A 88 2.29 2.08 -12.44
CA LEU A 88 1.39 1.52 -11.44
C LEU A 88 2.09 0.47 -10.58
N GLY A 89 2.93 -0.37 -11.19
CA GLY A 89 3.78 -1.33 -10.49
C GLY A 89 4.72 -0.67 -9.49
N GLU A 90 5.34 0.46 -9.86
CA GLU A 90 6.19 1.25 -8.96
C GLU A 90 5.41 1.79 -7.75
N ARG A 91 4.16 2.27 -7.94
CA ARG A 91 3.31 2.74 -6.83
C ARG A 91 2.95 1.60 -5.89
N LEU A 92 2.60 0.44 -6.42
CA LEU A 92 2.32 -0.76 -5.61
C LEU A 92 3.55 -1.24 -4.84
N ALA A 93 4.72 -1.22 -5.45
CA ALA A 93 5.98 -1.53 -4.77
C ALA A 93 6.30 -0.53 -3.65
N ALA A 94 6.01 0.75 -3.85
CA ALA A 94 6.16 1.78 -2.82
C ALA A 94 5.23 1.53 -1.63
N LEU A 95 3.95 1.17 -1.86
CA LEU A 95 3.01 0.81 -0.80
C LEU A 95 3.48 -0.43 -0.03
N LEU A 96 3.99 -1.45 -0.72
CA LEU A 96 4.56 -2.64 -0.09
C LEU A 96 5.74 -2.28 0.81
N LYS A 97 6.64 -1.43 0.34
CA LYS A 97 7.78 -0.95 1.12
C LYS A 97 7.36 -0.20 2.38
N VAL A 98 6.34 0.65 2.30
CA VAL A 98 5.76 1.36 3.46
C VAL A 98 5.28 0.36 4.50
N ARG A 99 4.45 -0.62 4.10
CA ARG A 99 3.95 -1.68 4.98
C ARG A 99 5.10 -2.40 5.70
N ASP A 100 6.10 -2.84 4.94
CA ASP A 100 7.23 -3.62 5.49
C ASP A 100 8.10 -2.77 6.43
N THR A 101 8.27 -1.48 6.11
CA THR A 101 9.00 -0.54 6.97
C THR A 101 8.29 -0.33 8.30
N VAL A 102 6.96 -0.09 8.28
CA VAL A 102 6.16 0.05 9.50
C VAL A 102 6.24 -1.22 10.34
N SER A 103 6.00 -2.39 9.75
CA SER A 103 6.06 -3.68 10.46
C SER A 103 7.43 -3.96 11.07
N SER A 104 8.52 -3.55 10.40
CA SER A 104 9.87 -3.71 10.92
C SER A 104 10.11 -2.84 12.17
N HIS A 105 9.70 -1.57 12.14
CA HIS A 105 9.88 -0.64 13.25
C HIS A 105 9.01 -1.00 14.46
N VAL A 106 7.75 -1.39 14.22
CA VAL A 106 6.85 -1.85 15.28
C VAL A 106 7.42 -3.08 15.98
N ARG A 107 7.87 -4.08 15.21
CA ARG A 107 8.51 -5.28 15.78
C ARG A 107 9.76 -4.98 16.60
N GLN A 108 10.59 -4.02 16.16
CA GLN A 108 11.75 -3.59 16.95
C GLN A 108 11.36 -3.00 18.31
N VAL A 109 10.30 -2.17 18.35
CA VAL A 109 9.79 -1.60 19.62
C VAL A 109 9.26 -2.70 20.53
N LEU A 110 8.45 -3.63 19.99
CA LEU A 110 7.90 -4.75 20.75
C LEU A 110 9.01 -5.66 21.28
N GLN A 111 10.02 -5.95 20.48
CA GLN A 111 11.18 -6.75 20.92
C GLN A 111 11.94 -6.09 22.07
N ILE A 112 12.14 -4.77 22.01
CA ILE A 112 12.78 -4.02 23.13
C ILE A 112 11.90 -4.10 24.36
N TYR A 113 10.58 -3.98 24.22
CA TYR A 113 9.65 -4.10 25.34
C TYR A 113 9.72 -5.51 25.96
N GLU A 114 9.64 -6.57 25.15
CA GLU A 114 9.71 -7.97 25.60
C GLU A 114 11.01 -8.27 26.38
N GLN A 115 12.15 -7.74 25.92
CA GLN A 115 13.43 -7.90 26.61
C GLN A 115 13.47 -7.26 28.00
N HIS A 116 12.62 -6.28 28.24
CA HIS A 116 12.63 -5.48 29.47
C HIS A 116 11.36 -5.61 30.31
N ALA A 117 10.35 -6.36 29.84
CA ALA A 117 9.03 -6.44 30.45
C ALA A 117 9.08 -6.83 31.93
N ASP A 118 9.85 -7.88 32.27
CA ASP A 118 10.00 -8.36 33.66
C ASP A 118 10.66 -7.33 34.59
N ALA A 119 11.55 -6.50 34.04
CA ALA A 119 12.27 -5.49 34.82
C ALA A 119 11.49 -4.20 35.02
N ILE A 120 10.55 -3.88 34.10
CA ILE A 120 9.75 -2.65 34.15
C ILE A 120 8.59 -2.78 35.14
N GLY A 121 7.95 -3.92 35.20
CA GLY A 121 6.74 -4.14 35.99
C GLY A 121 5.48 -3.52 35.36
N ILE A 122 4.34 -4.14 35.63
CA ILE A 122 3.07 -3.78 35.00
C ILE A 122 2.58 -2.38 35.35
N ASP A 123 2.78 -1.96 36.60
CA ASP A 123 2.32 -0.65 37.09
C ASP A 123 3.00 0.50 36.33
N ALA A 124 4.31 0.38 36.08
CA ALA A 124 5.07 1.40 35.35
C ALA A 124 4.66 1.50 33.86
N VAL A 125 4.27 0.38 33.25
CA VAL A 125 3.81 0.33 31.87
C VAL A 125 2.43 0.98 31.71
N LEU A 126 1.55 0.81 32.71
CA LEU A 126 0.19 1.35 32.72
C LEU A 126 0.12 2.81 33.21
N GLN A 127 1.19 3.35 33.75
CA GLN A 127 1.20 4.71 34.30
C GLN A 127 1.13 5.74 33.16
N ALA A 128 -0.01 6.42 33.06
CA ALA A 128 -0.19 7.59 32.21
C ALA A 128 0.05 8.89 33.03
N SER A 129 0.41 9.95 32.34
CA SER A 129 0.48 11.30 32.93
C SER A 129 -0.49 12.25 32.22
N ALA A 130 -0.73 13.42 32.79
CA ALA A 130 -1.56 14.45 32.17
C ALA A 130 -1.01 14.93 30.79
N ALA A 131 0.27 14.71 30.54
CA ALA A 131 0.96 15.16 29.33
C ALA A 131 1.39 14.01 28.39
N SER A 132 1.24 12.74 28.80
CA SER A 132 1.73 11.60 28.00
C SER A 132 0.88 10.35 28.25
N PRO A 133 0.49 9.63 27.20
CA PRO A 133 -0.18 8.33 27.31
C PRO A 133 0.73 7.32 28.00
N SER A 134 0.16 6.22 28.50
CA SER A 134 0.93 5.12 29.04
C SER A 134 1.76 4.42 27.96
N VAL A 135 2.80 3.70 28.38
CA VAL A 135 3.59 2.88 27.45
C VAL A 135 2.70 1.78 26.83
N ALA A 136 1.77 1.21 27.61
CA ALA A 136 0.80 0.23 27.13
C ALA A 136 -0.06 0.78 25.99
N ASP A 137 -0.65 1.97 26.18
CA ASP A 137 -1.46 2.60 25.12
C ASP A 137 -0.64 2.82 23.84
N MET A 138 0.60 3.29 23.98
CA MET A 138 1.47 3.54 22.82
C MET A 138 1.86 2.26 22.09
N LEU A 139 2.07 1.16 22.79
CA LEU A 139 2.35 -0.16 22.18
C LEU A 139 1.10 -0.70 21.46
N GLU A 140 -0.07 -0.57 22.06
CA GLU A 140 -1.34 -0.95 21.45
C GLU A 140 -1.58 -0.16 20.15
N TRP A 141 -1.39 1.16 20.17
CA TRP A 141 -1.50 1.98 18.96
C TRP A 141 -0.54 1.55 17.84
N LEU A 142 0.70 1.18 18.17
CA LEU A 142 1.64 0.68 17.16
C LEU A 142 1.19 -0.64 16.55
N GLN A 143 0.63 -1.56 17.36
CA GLN A 143 0.09 -2.82 16.86
C GLN A 143 -1.12 -2.58 15.95
N ASP A 144 -1.99 -1.64 16.32
CA ASP A 144 -3.16 -1.29 15.50
C ASP A 144 -2.74 -0.65 14.16
N ILE A 145 -1.74 0.23 14.20
CA ILE A 145 -1.16 0.82 13.00
C ILE A 145 -0.57 -0.27 12.09
N GLU A 146 0.22 -1.20 12.63
CA GLU A 146 0.77 -2.31 11.86
C GLU A 146 -0.34 -3.14 11.20
N ARG A 147 -1.35 -3.53 11.99
CA ARG A 147 -2.51 -4.29 11.51
C ARG A 147 -3.25 -3.55 10.39
N HIS A 148 -3.41 -2.23 10.53
CA HIS A 148 -4.02 -1.39 9.49
C HIS A 148 -3.25 -1.48 8.17
N TYR A 149 -1.93 -1.31 8.16
CA TYR A 149 -1.14 -1.38 6.93
C TYR A 149 -1.13 -2.79 6.33
N GLN A 150 -1.09 -3.82 7.17
CA GLN A 150 -1.15 -5.21 6.71
C GLN A 150 -2.49 -5.55 6.03
N SER A 151 -3.61 -5.08 6.59
CA SER A 151 -4.94 -5.33 6.04
C SER A 151 -5.29 -4.44 4.84
N SER A 152 -4.81 -3.20 4.83
CA SER A 152 -5.14 -2.23 3.78
C SER A 152 -4.39 -2.50 2.48
N TYR A 153 -3.18 -3.05 2.53
CA TYR A 153 -2.39 -3.30 1.32
C TYR A 153 -3.09 -4.21 0.30
N PRO A 154 -3.65 -5.39 0.67
CA PRO A 154 -4.38 -6.22 -0.28
C PRO A 154 -5.62 -5.54 -0.86
N LEU A 155 -6.40 -4.85 -0.01
CA LEU A 155 -7.62 -4.16 -0.44
C LEU A 155 -7.34 -3.10 -1.50
N HIS A 156 -6.33 -2.25 -1.29
CA HIS A 156 -5.96 -1.23 -2.27
C HIS A 156 -5.42 -1.85 -3.56
N THR A 157 -4.67 -2.95 -3.47
CA THR A 157 -4.19 -3.67 -4.66
C THR A 157 -5.34 -4.21 -5.51
N PHE A 158 -6.39 -4.78 -4.89
CA PHE A 158 -7.56 -5.29 -5.61
C PHE A 158 -8.47 -4.19 -6.16
N GLN A 159 -8.63 -3.07 -5.45
CA GLN A 159 -9.43 -1.94 -5.91
C GLN A 159 -8.77 -1.18 -7.06
N ILE A 160 -7.44 -1.16 -7.08
CA ILE A 160 -6.65 -0.49 -8.11
C ILE A 160 -6.70 -1.26 -9.45
N VAL A 161 -6.76 -2.61 -9.41
CA VAL A 161 -6.73 -3.43 -10.61
C VAL A 161 -7.97 -4.33 -10.66
N PRO A 162 -9.02 -3.99 -11.44
CA PRO A 162 -10.17 -4.86 -11.66
C PRO A 162 -9.72 -6.22 -12.21
N GLU A 163 -10.30 -7.29 -11.71
CA GLU A 163 -9.92 -8.69 -11.99
C GLU A 163 -9.89 -9.02 -13.49
N GLU A 164 -10.70 -8.35 -14.29
CA GLU A 164 -10.84 -8.53 -15.75
C GLU A 164 -9.71 -7.91 -16.58
N LYS A 165 -8.88 -7.03 -15.98
CA LYS A 165 -7.82 -6.27 -16.66
C LYS A 165 -6.41 -6.56 -16.14
N VAL A 166 -6.27 -7.55 -15.26
CA VAL A 166 -4.99 -7.88 -14.60
C VAL A 166 -4.12 -8.69 -15.56
N PRO A 167 -2.93 -8.19 -15.95
CA PRO A 167 -1.94 -9.01 -16.63
C PRO A 167 -1.55 -10.24 -15.80
N PRO A 168 -1.15 -11.37 -16.42
CA PRO A 168 -0.83 -12.62 -15.71
C PRO A 168 0.17 -12.48 -14.55
N VAL A 169 1.00 -11.46 -14.58
CA VAL A 169 1.99 -11.15 -13.54
C VAL A 169 1.31 -10.69 -12.24
N LEU A 170 0.25 -9.91 -12.31
CA LEU A 170 -0.49 -9.44 -11.13
C LEU A 170 -1.42 -10.52 -10.56
N ASN A 171 -1.88 -11.47 -11.37
CA ASN A 171 -2.59 -12.67 -10.89
C ASN A 171 -1.73 -13.55 -9.96
N ARG A 172 -0.40 -13.48 -10.05
CA ARG A 172 0.50 -14.13 -9.09
C ARG A 172 0.52 -13.43 -7.73
N LEU A 173 0.43 -12.10 -7.70
CA LEU A 173 0.32 -11.33 -6.46
C LEU A 173 -1.06 -11.53 -5.79
N GLY A 174 -2.13 -11.61 -6.57
CA GLY A 174 -3.50 -11.85 -6.08
C GLY A 174 -3.74 -13.25 -5.49
N ARG A 175 -2.91 -14.26 -5.82
CA ARG A 175 -3.01 -15.59 -5.18
C ARG A 175 -2.44 -15.65 -3.78
N LEU A 176 -1.54 -14.74 -3.42
CA LEU A 176 -0.98 -14.66 -2.07
C LEU A 176 -1.92 -14.00 -1.06
N GLY A 177 -2.96 -13.27 -1.52
CA GLY A 177 -3.96 -12.58 -0.69
C GLY A 177 -5.33 -13.25 -0.56
N ARG A 178 -5.55 -14.42 -1.18
CA ARG A 178 -6.83 -15.15 -1.10
C ARG A 178 -6.89 -16.13 0.08
N ASP A 179 -6.70 -15.65 1.29
CA ASP A 179 -7.10 -16.42 2.46
C ASP A 179 -8.50 -15.94 2.89
N PRO A 180 -9.55 -16.79 2.82
CA PRO A 180 -10.93 -16.39 3.13
C PRO A 180 -11.16 -15.98 4.59
N SER A 181 -10.20 -16.16 5.48
CA SER A 181 -10.26 -15.71 6.87
C SER A 181 -10.16 -14.18 7.03
N PHE A 182 -9.74 -13.45 6.00
CA PHE A 182 -9.54 -12.00 6.05
C PHE A 182 -10.80 -11.15 5.78
N ALA A 183 -11.84 -11.72 5.20
CA ALA A 183 -13.03 -10.97 4.76
C ALA A 183 -13.98 -10.53 5.88
N HIS A 184 -13.84 -11.01 7.12
CA HIS A 184 -14.78 -10.78 8.23
C HIS A 184 -14.32 -9.78 9.29
N SER A 185 -13.19 -9.09 9.12
CA SER A 185 -12.59 -8.22 10.16
C SER A 185 -12.68 -6.72 9.92
N LEU A 186 -13.51 -6.24 9.00
CA LEU A 186 -13.66 -4.81 8.73
C LEU A 186 -14.92 -4.26 9.39
N GLY A 187 -14.80 -3.78 10.62
CA GLY A 187 -15.77 -2.88 11.24
C GLY A 187 -15.67 -1.47 10.60
N PRO A 188 -16.81 -0.76 10.42
CA PRO A 188 -16.84 0.57 9.83
C PRO A 188 -16.55 1.61 10.91
N ASP A 189 -15.38 2.24 10.94
CA ASP A 189 -15.17 3.58 11.52
C ASP A 189 -13.67 3.94 11.61
N PHE A 190 -13.11 4.47 10.53
CA PHE A 190 -12.00 5.43 10.57
C PHE A 190 -12.11 6.40 9.39
N GLY A 191 -13.21 7.18 9.42
CA GLY A 191 -13.43 8.31 8.54
C GLY A 191 -13.98 9.49 9.35
N ARG A 192 -13.10 10.20 10.06
CA ARG A 192 -13.29 11.61 10.41
C ARG A 192 -11.93 12.23 10.69
#